data_c903b411a17c62a68cd35dbcad35b22f
#
_entry.id   c903b411a17c62a68cd35dbcad35b22f
#
_cell.length_a   1.000
_cell.length_b   1.000
_cell.length_c   1.000
_cell.angle_alpha   90.00
_cell.angle_beta   90.00
_cell.angle_gamma   90.00
#
_symmetry.space_group_name_H-M   'P 1'
#
loop_
_entity.id
_entity.type
_entity.pdbx_description
1 polymer ?
#
loop_
_entity_poly.entity_id
_entity_poly.type
_entity_poly.pdbx_seq_one_letter_code
_entity_poly.pdbx_strand_id
1 'polypeptide(L)'
;MKRSTMARDYERSSGNVFADLGFRNPKQELLKAKLTVEIYKQLKARGVTQREAAKLLGTTQAQVSALMRCKPVSVSVGRLMEFLTVLGQDVKVLVKPAPRSRKAGDMSVVVQSA
;
A
#
# COMPACT_ATOMS: atom_id res chain seq x y z
N MET A 1 2.64 -24.06 7.13
CA MET A 1 3.10 -23.68 7.17
C MET A 1 3.24 -23.25 7.00
N LYS A 2 3.25 -23.20 6.78
CA LYS A 2 3.78 -22.68 6.98
C LYS A 2 3.87 -22.20 6.25
N ARG A 3 3.77 -22.22 5.71
CA ARG A 3 4.24 -21.64 5.32
C ARG A 3 4.86 -21.26 5.07
N SER A 4 5.10 -21.40 4.96
CA SER A 4 5.70 -20.88 5.12
C SER A 4 6.78 -20.63 5.07
N THR A 5 7.20 -21.14 4.88
CA THR A 5 8.57 -20.95 5.14
C THR A 5 9.34 -20.74 3.89
N MET A 6 9.03 -21.40 2.85
CA MET A 6 9.70 -21.17 1.60
C MET A 6 9.42 -19.80 1.07
N ALA A 7 8.32 -19.24 1.45
CA ALA A 7 8.02 -17.87 1.06
C ALA A 7 9.08 -16.92 1.59
N ARG A 8 9.62 -17.21 2.75
CA ARG A 8 10.65 -16.36 3.33
C ARG A 8 11.90 -16.27 2.50
N ASP A 9 12.26 -17.37 1.85
CA ASP A 9 13.52 -17.41 1.13
C ASP A 9 13.59 -16.42 -0.01
N TYR A 10 12.56 -16.36 -0.82
CA TYR A 10 12.61 -15.42 -1.92
C TYR A 10 12.21 -14.02 -1.49
N GLU A 11 11.51 -13.88 -0.40
CA GLU A 11 11.18 -12.56 0.10
C GLU A 11 12.42 -11.82 0.57
N ARG A 12 13.38 -12.53 1.11
CA ARG A 12 14.62 -11.89 1.48
C ARG A 12 15.31 -11.29 0.28
N SER A 13 15.29 -11.98 -0.83
CA SER A 13 15.95 -11.48 -2.02
C SER A 13 15.21 -10.30 -2.64
N SER A 14 13.96 -10.10 -2.31
CA SER A 14 13.19 -8.98 -2.83
C SER A 14 13.44 -7.68 -2.10
N GLY A 15 14.12 -7.74 -0.95
CA GLY A 15 14.34 -6.55 -0.15
C GLY A 15 13.13 -6.06 0.59
N ASN A 16 12.15 -6.92 0.82
CA ASN A 16 10.92 -6.55 1.52
C ASN A 16 11.18 -6.45 3.02
N VAL A 17 11.26 -5.20 3.52
CA VAL A 17 11.56 -4.96 4.94
C VAL A 17 10.46 -5.48 5.86
N PHE A 18 9.24 -5.58 5.38
CA PHE A 18 8.13 -6.08 6.20
C PHE A 18 8.32 -7.57 6.50
N ALA A 19 8.87 -8.33 5.55
CA ALA A 19 9.21 -9.72 5.79
C ALA A 19 10.31 -9.82 6.86
N ASP A 20 11.32 -8.95 6.76
CA ASP A 20 12.43 -8.93 7.71
C ASP A 20 11.96 -8.59 9.12
N LEU A 21 10.91 -7.78 9.24
CA LEU A 21 10.34 -7.38 10.53
C LEU A 21 9.34 -8.40 11.07
N GLY A 22 9.06 -9.47 10.33
CA GLY A 22 8.16 -10.51 10.79
C GLY A 22 6.69 -10.24 10.62
N PHE A 23 6.31 -9.34 9.74
CA PHE A 23 4.89 -9.09 9.45
C PHE A 23 4.25 -10.31 8.81
N ARG A 24 2.99 -10.59 9.17
CA ARG A 24 2.28 -11.77 8.69
C ARG A 24 2.09 -11.79 7.19
N ASN A 25 1.77 -10.63 6.61
CA ASN A 25 1.54 -10.51 5.17
C ASN A 25 2.47 -9.44 4.61
N PRO A 26 3.78 -9.75 4.51
CA PRO A 26 4.76 -8.74 4.14
C PRO A 26 4.52 -8.13 2.76
N LYS A 27 4.02 -8.92 1.81
CA LYS A 27 3.74 -8.37 0.47
C LYS A 27 2.58 -7.40 0.53
N GLN A 28 1.55 -7.72 1.31
CA GLN A 28 0.40 -6.84 1.45
C GLN A 28 0.78 -5.57 2.20
N GLU A 29 1.64 -5.68 3.21
CA GLU A 29 2.09 -4.51 3.95
C GLU A 29 2.94 -3.59 3.08
N LEU A 30 3.78 -4.15 2.23
CA LEU A 30 4.54 -3.35 1.28
C LEU A 30 3.61 -2.66 0.27
N LEU A 31 2.59 -3.36 -0.19
CA LEU A 31 1.58 -2.79 -1.08
C LEU A 31 0.88 -1.61 -0.42
N LYS A 32 0.46 -1.80 0.84
CA LYS A 32 -0.19 -0.74 1.61
C LYS A 32 0.74 0.45 1.80
N ALA A 33 2.01 0.21 2.07
CA ALA A 33 2.99 1.28 2.25
C ALA A 33 3.11 2.12 0.99
N LYS A 34 3.17 1.47 -0.17
CA LYS A 34 3.27 2.19 -1.45
C LYS A 34 2.02 3.02 -1.73
N LEU A 35 0.83 2.45 -1.46
CA LEU A 35 -0.42 3.19 -1.61
C LEU A 35 -0.47 4.38 -0.66
N THR A 36 0.00 4.19 0.57
CA THR A 36 0.03 5.24 1.58
C THR A 36 0.92 6.41 1.14
N VAL A 37 2.08 6.10 0.58
CA VAL A 37 2.99 7.13 0.06
C VAL A 37 2.30 7.94 -1.04
N GLU A 38 1.56 7.27 -1.92
CA GLU A 38 0.85 7.95 -2.99
C GLU A 38 -0.24 8.87 -2.45
N ILE A 39 -0.98 8.40 -1.45
CA ILE A 39 -1.99 9.22 -0.78
C ILE A 39 -1.33 10.44 -0.14
N TYR A 40 -0.21 10.23 0.54
CA TYR A 40 0.54 11.31 1.16
C TYR A 40 0.92 12.37 0.13
N LYS A 41 1.45 11.94 -1.02
CA LYS A 41 1.84 12.87 -2.08
C LYS A 41 0.64 13.69 -2.58
N GLN A 42 -0.50 13.05 -2.75
CA GLN A 42 -1.70 13.73 -3.22
C GLN A 42 -2.21 14.75 -2.20
N LEU A 43 -2.22 14.38 -0.93
CA LEU A 43 -2.66 15.29 0.12
C LEU A 43 -1.70 16.47 0.26
N LYS A 44 -0.40 16.19 0.16
CA LYS A 44 0.61 17.23 0.23
C LYS A 44 0.46 18.22 -0.92
N ALA A 45 0.24 17.71 -2.12
CA ALA A 45 0.07 18.54 -3.30
C ALA A 45 -1.16 19.44 -3.21
N ARG A 46 -2.21 18.97 -2.51
CA ARG A 46 -3.42 19.77 -2.31
C ARG A 46 -3.27 20.84 -1.24
N GLY A 47 -2.29 20.68 -0.35
CA GLY A 47 -2.07 21.64 0.72
C GLY A 47 -3.18 21.69 1.75
N VAL A 48 -3.93 20.60 1.89
CA VAL A 48 -5.03 20.53 2.86
C VAL A 48 -4.51 20.23 4.26
N THR A 49 -5.23 20.69 5.27
CA THR A 49 -4.93 20.33 6.65
C THR A 49 -5.37 18.87 6.90
N GLN A 50 -4.88 18.30 8.01
CA GLN A 50 -5.31 16.95 8.38
C GLN A 50 -6.81 16.88 8.61
N ARG A 51 -7.37 17.93 9.17
CA ARG A 51 -8.82 18.01 9.40
C ARG A 51 -9.59 18.01 8.08
N GLU A 52 -9.13 18.83 7.14
CA GLU A 52 -9.75 18.89 5.82
C GLU A 52 -9.63 17.56 5.10
N ALA A 53 -8.46 16.94 5.18
CA ALA A 53 -8.23 15.65 4.56
C ALA A 53 -9.13 14.57 5.16
N ALA A 54 -9.34 14.59 6.47
CA ALA A 54 -10.21 13.64 7.13
C ALA A 54 -11.64 13.74 6.60
N LYS A 55 -12.14 14.95 6.42
CA LYS A 55 -13.46 15.17 5.84
C LYS A 55 -13.51 14.71 4.40
N LEU A 56 -12.50 15.04 3.62
CA LEU A 56 -12.45 14.69 2.21
C LEU A 56 -12.44 13.17 2.02
N LEU A 57 -11.65 12.47 2.81
CA LEU A 57 -11.51 11.02 2.69
C LEU A 57 -12.59 10.25 3.46
N GLY A 58 -13.38 10.92 4.27
CA GLY A 58 -14.39 10.25 5.06
C GLY A 58 -13.81 9.37 6.16
N THR A 59 -12.76 9.82 6.79
CA THR A 59 -12.08 9.07 7.83
C THR A 59 -11.78 9.97 9.04
N THR A 60 -11.07 9.44 10.02
CA THR A 60 -10.74 10.19 11.21
C THR A 60 -9.44 10.97 11.02
N GLN A 61 -9.29 12.03 11.82
CA GLN A 61 -8.07 12.82 11.80
C GLN A 61 -6.86 11.99 12.25
N ALA A 62 -7.08 11.04 13.17
CA ALA A 62 -6.03 10.15 13.62
C ALA A 62 -5.52 9.27 12.47
N GLN A 63 -6.43 8.77 11.61
CA GLN A 63 -6.05 7.99 10.44
C GLN A 63 -5.25 8.85 9.46
N VAL A 64 -5.69 10.08 9.23
CA VAL A 64 -4.97 10.99 8.34
C VAL A 64 -3.58 11.26 8.89
N SER A 65 -3.46 11.46 10.19
CA SER A 65 -2.16 11.67 10.81
C SER A 65 -1.21 10.49 10.54
N ALA A 66 -1.72 9.26 10.66
CA ALA A 66 -0.93 8.07 10.37
C ALA A 66 -0.52 8.02 8.90
N LEU A 67 -1.46 8.33 8.00
CA LEU A 67 -1.18 8.38 6.57
C LEU A 67 -0.10 9.40 6.23
N MET A 68 -0.17 10.57 6.86
CA MET A 68 0.79 11.64 6.61
C MET A 68 2.19 11.31 7.12
N ARG A 69 2.30 10.39 8.05
CA ARG A 69 3.59 9.92 8.55
C ARG A 69 4.05 8.64 7.85
N CYS A 70 3.28 8.18 6.88
CA CYS A 70 3.54 6.96 6.13
C CYS A 70 3.80 5.76 7.04
N LYS A 71 3.12 5.73 8.18
CA LYS A 71 3.23 4.61 9.11
C LYS A 71 2.27 3.49 8.72
N PRO A 72 2.56 2.25 9.10
CA PRO A 72 1.62 1.16 8.87
C PRO A 72 0.27 1.53 9.48
N VAL A 73 -0.78 1.41 8.69
CA VAL A 73 -2.12 1.78 9.12
C VAL A 73 -3.01 0.55 9.12
N SER A 74 -4.04 0.58 9.95
CA SER A 74 -5.01 -0.50 10.04
C SER A 74 -6.09 -0.40 8.97
N VAL A 75 -5.87 0.40 7.95
CA VAL A 75 -6.79 0.58 6.84
C VAL A 75 -6.53 -0.50 5.80
N SER A 76 -7.59 -1.07 5.24
CA SER A 76 -7.45 -2.10 4.23
C SER A 76 -6.91 -1.54 2.91
N VAL A 77 -6.34 -2.43 2.10
CA VAL A 77 -5.87 -2.05 0.76
C VAL A 77 -7.01 -1.45 -0.05
N GLY A 78 -8.21 -2.05 0.01
CA GLY A 78 -9.36 -1.53 -0.70
C GLY A 78 -9.72 -0.11 -0.29
N ARG A 79 -9.66 0.16 1.00
CA ARG A 79 -9.96 1.49 1.50
C ARG A 79 -8.92 2.51 1.05
N LEU A 80 -7.63 2.11 1.03
CA LEU A 80 -6.58 2.98 0.53
C LEU A 80 -6.78 3.31 -0.94
N MET A 81 -7.21 2.32 -1.74
CA MET A 81 -7.52 2.55 -3.14
C MET A 81 -8.68 3.52 -3.29
N GLU A 82 -9.71 3.41 -2.43
CA GLU A 82 -10.81 4.36 -2.44
C GLU A 82 -10.35 5.78 -2.15
N PHE A 83 -9.45 5.94 -1.18
CA PHE A 83 -8.90 7.26 -0.88
C PHE A 83 -8.25 7.88 -2.12
N LEU A 84 -7.51 7.08 -2.87
CA LEU A 84 -6.88 7.56 -4.09
C LEU A 84 -7.91 8.02 -5.13
N THR A 85 -9.02 7.28 -5.25
CA THR A 85 -10.06 7.69 -6.20
C THR A 85 -10.71 9.00 -5.78
N VAL A 86 -10.93 9.18 -4.47
CA VAL A 86 -11.46 10.44 -3.95
C VAL A 86 -10.51 11.60 -4.27
N LEU A 87 -9.21 11.31 -4.29
CA LEU A 87 -8.18 12.30 -4.59
C LEU A 87 -7.96 12.49 -6.09
N GLY A 88 -8.83 11.92 -6.92
CA GLY A 88 -8.79 12.13 -8.36
C GLY A 88 -7.87 11.20 -9.14
N GLN A 89 -7.42 10.14 -8.51
CA GLN A 89 -6.55 9.16 -9.16
C GLN A 89 -7.38 7.98 -9.67
N ASP A 90 -7.08 7.52 -10.87
CA ASP A 90 -7.65 6.28 -11.36
C ASP A 90 -6.83 5.12 -10.81
N VAL A 91 -7.52 4.17 -10.20
CA VAL A 91 -6.86 2.97 -9.67
C VAL A 91 -7.33 1.77 -10.50
N LYS A 92 -6.38 1.10 -11.12
CA LYS A 92 -6.67 -0.07 -11.95
C LYS A 92 -5.94 -1.26 -11.39
N VAL A 93 -6.61 -2.42 -11.40
CA VAL A 93 -6.01 -3.67 -10.93
C VAL A 93 -5.76 -4.55 -12.14
N LEU A 94 -4.50 -4.91 -12.34
CA LEU A 94 -4.09 -5.77 -13.44
C LEU A 94 -3.77 -7.15 -12.87
N VAL A 95 -4.41 -8.17 -13.43
CA VAL A 95 -4.16 -9.55 -13.04
C VAL A 95 -3.67 -10.29 -14.25
N LYS A 96 -2.51 -10.91 -14.14
CA LYS A 96 -1.92 -11.68 -15.26
C LYS A 96 -1.18 -12.87 -14.70
N PRO A 97 -0.95 -13.91 -15.55
CA PRO A 97 -0.19 -15.06 -15.10
C PRO A 97 1.23 -14.67 -14.72
N ALA A 98 1.73 -15.30 -13.66
CA ALA A 98 3.11 -15.09 -13.23
C ALA A 98 4.06 -15.76 -14.25
N PRO A 99 5.30 -15.27 -14.38
CA PRO A 99 6.30 -15.94 -15.20
C PRO A 99 6.53 -17.37 -14.72
N ARG A 100 6.87 -18.25 -15.64
CA ARG A 100 7.11 -19.65 -15.30
C ARG A 100 8.26 -19.83 -14.31
N SER A 101 9.15 -18.87 -14.27
CA SER A 101 10.30 -18.93 -13.37
C SER A 101 9.91 -18.77 -11.90
N ARG A 102 8.67 -18.36 -11.61
CA ARG A 102 8.18 -18.21 -10.25
C ARG A 102 7.05 -19.19 -9.98
N LYS A 103 7.04 -19.75 -8.78
CA LYS A 103 5.97 -20.66 -8.36
C LYS A 103 4.70 -19.93 -7.99
N ALA A 104 4.83 -18.72 -7.50
CA ALA A 104 3.70 -17.91 -7.06
C ALA A 104 3.74 -16.56 -7.73
N GLY A 105 2.57 -15.94 -7.81
CA GLY A 105 2.48 -14.58 -8.31
C GLY A 105 2.98 -13.57 -7.31
N ASP A 106 3.02 -12.32 -7.73
CA ASP A 106 3.50 -11.22 -6.91
C ASP A 106 2.45 -10.12 -6.91
N MET A 107 2.51 -9.28 -5.88
CA MET A 107 1.66 -8.10 -5.80
C MET A 107 2.55 -6.85 -5.84
N SER A 108 2.18 -5.92 -6.69
CA SER A 108 2.95 -4.69 -6.78
C SER A 108 2.06 -3.52 -7.14
N VAL A 109 2.55 -2.32 -6.85
CA VAL A 109 1.89 -1.08 -7.23
C VAL A 109 2.79 -0.37 -8.22
N VAL A 110 2.21 0.00 -9.36
CA VAL A 110 2.91 0.81 -10.36
C VAL A 110 2.19 2.15 -10.44
N VAL A 111 2.93 3.22 -10.21
CA VAL A 111 2.38 4.57 -10.27
C VAL A 111 2.78 5.18 -11.60
N GLN A 112 1.78 5.62 -12.37
CA GLN A 112 2.02 6.28 -13.65
C GLN A 112 1.73 7.76 -13.51
N SER A 113 2.67 8.55 -13.93
CA SER A 113 2.48 10.00 -13.98
C SER A 113 1.64 10.37 -15.19
N ALA A 114 0.82 11.39 -15.02
CA ALA A 114 -0.02 11.89 -16.10
C ALA A 114 0.81 12.47 -17.24
#